data_1962748acefb26fd41bdef82e1a14db6
#
_entry.id   1962748acefb26fd41bdef82e1a14db6
#
_cell.length_a   1.000
_cell.length_b   1.000
_cell.length_c   1.000
_cell.angle_alpha   90.00
_cell.angle_beta   90.00
_cell.angle_gamma   90.00
#
_symmetry.space_group_name_H-M   'P 1'
#
loop_
_entity.id
_entity.type
_entity.pdbx_description
1 polymer ?
#
loop_
_entity_poly.entity_id
_entity_poly.type
_entity_poly.pdbx_seq_one_letter_code
_entity_poly.pdbx_strand_id
1 'polypeptide(L)'
;MPRPAYVKDLIFGDNEISSDDRQRRMDAAIRYVVALQEQAGVDVITDGEWRRKSYIGVIAELAHGFELSTNPADGRPMTVVVDKLSPKDPGFIAREIEFVQSITTRKIKATLPSPALLGERMWHPEKSSQAYPDRDDFVRDCVPILRHEVELLIAAGADIIQIDDPHLCLFVDPEVRSNYDDPDRAADFAVEVVNGIIDGTGTAKFAAHLCRRAGGRARGEVGHQGGFDVILDQLNRLKVDHLTMEFTTPGAGDFEVLQNLRKDLEIGLGCVDVTPGRIDSPETIADRVRQAASVIDPERITLNPDCGFAPGSGADVPLDEAYEKLCNEVTAAARLREEFG
;
A
#
# COMPACT_ATOMS: atom_id res chain seq x y z
N MET A 1 -8.11 3.30 5.03
CA MET A 1 -9.28 3.18 5.96
C MET A 1 -10.55 2.86 5.18
N PRO A 2 -11.48 2.04 5.73
CA PRO A 2 -12.73 1.71 5.05
C PRO A 2 -13.60 2.97 4.86
N ARG A 3 -14.25 3.06 3.69
CA ARG A 3 -15.08 4.21 3.33
C ARG A 3 -16.54 3.99 3.74
N PRO A 4 -17.13 4.86 4.57
CA PRO A 4 -18.58 4.85 4.81
C PRO A 4 -19.37 5.06 3.50
N ALA A 5 -20.65 4.66 3.50
CA ALA A 5 -21.50 4.76 2.32
C ALA A 5 -21.54 6.17 1.71
N TYR A 6 -21.65 7.21 2.55
CA TYR A 6 -21.68 8.60 2.07
C TYR A 6 -20.37 9.04 1.36
N VAL A 7 -19.22 8.47 1.74
CA VAL A 7 -17.94 8.72 1.04
C VAL A 7 -17.90 7.99 -0.29
N LYS A 8 -18.39 6.73 -0.34
CA LYS A 8 -18.54 5.99 -1.59
C LYS A 8 -19.45 6.73 -2.57
N ASP A 9 -20.55 7.29 -2.08
CA ASP A 9 -21.47 8.10 -2.88
C ASP A 9 -20.83 9.40 -3.41
N LEU A 10 -19.91 10.02 -2.66
CA LEU A 10 -19.14 11.18 -3.14
C LEU A 10 -18.17 10.83 -4.29
N ILE A 11 -17.65 9.60 -4.30
CA ILE A 11 -16.65 9.16 -5.29
C ILE A 11 -17.30 8.55 -6.52
N PHE A 12 -18.32 7.71 -6.33
CA PHE A 12 -18.89 6.85 -7.36
C PHE A 12 -20.35 7.18 -7.71
N GLY A 13 -21.03 8.01 -6.89
CA GLY A 13 -22.44 8.33 -7.08
C GLY A 13 -22.64 9.38 -8.17
N ASP A 14 -23.76 9.25 -8.90
CA ASP A 14 -24.24 10.19 -9.95
C ASP A 14 -24.96 11.42 -9.33
N ASN A 15 -24.63 11.79 -8.11
CA ASN A 15 -25.27 12.91 -7.44
C ASN A 15 -25.03 14.22 -8.17
N GLU A 16 -26.09 14.95 -8.51
CA GLU A 16 -26.07 16.31 -9.04
C GLU A 16 -25.66 17.34 -7.98
N ILE A 17 -24.44 17.20 -7.45
CA ILE A 17 -23.83 18.18 -6.54
C ILE A 17 -22.70 18.91 -7.26
N SER A 18 -22.54 20.20 -6.96
CA SER A 18 -21.43 20.98 -7.55
C SER A 18 -20.07 20.42 -7.15
N SER A 19 -19.04 20.70 -7.93
CA SER A 19 -17.65 20.32 -7.63
C SER A 19 -17.23 20.86 -6.25
N ASP A 20 -17.60 22.11 -5.94
CA ASP A 20 -17.27 22.77 -4.67
C ASP A 20 -17.98 22.11 -3.48
N ASP A 21 -19.23 21.69 -3.64
CA ASP A 21 -19.94 20.95 -2.61
C ASP A 21 -19.33 19.58 -2.39
N ARG A 22 -18.97 18.89 -3.47
CA ARG A 22 -18.29 17.59 -3.42
C ARG A 22 -16.96 17.72 -2.68
N GLN A 23 -16.17 18.74 -3.01
CA GLN A 23 -14.91 19.01 -2.35
C GLN A 23 -15.09 19.28 -0.86
N ARG A 24 -16.01 20.18 -0.48
CA ARG A 24 -16.30 20.50 0.95
C ARG A 24 -16.71 19.27 1.75
N ARG A 25 -17.58 18.42 1.19
CA ARG A 25 -18.03 17.18 1.85
C ARG A 25 -16.89 16.17 1.97
N MET A 26 -16.04 16.05 0.95
CA MET A 26 -14.88 15.19 1.00
C MET A 26 -13.86 15.70 2.03
N ASP A 27 -13.62 17.00 2.10
CA ASP A 27 -12.74 17.60 3.11
C ASP A 27 -13.26 17.32 4.54
N ALA A 28 -14.56 17.38 4.76
CA ALA A 28 -15.15 17.02 6.04
C ALA A 28 -14.98 15.51 6.35
N ALA A 29 -15.11 14.67 5.34
CA ALA A 29 -14.88 13.22 5.48
C ALA A 29 -13.41 12.90 5.83
N ILE A 30 -12.45 13.57 5.17
CA ILE A 30 -11.02 13.41 5.50
C ILE A 30 -10.72 13.88 6.92
N ARG A 31 -11.26 15.03 7.36
CA ARG A 31 -11.12 15.47 8.77
C ARG A 31 -11.63 14.41 9.75
N TYR A 32 -12.74 13.75 9.44
CA TYR A 32 -13.29 12.69 10.26
C TYR A 32 -12.37 11.46 10.34
N VAL A 33 -11.84 10.97 9.23
CA VAL A 33 -10.96 9.79 9.26
C VAL A 33 -9.60 10.08 9.89
N VAL A 34 -9.09 11.31 9.75
CA VAL A 34 -7.89 11.76 10.46
C VAL A 34 -8.15 11.79 11.97
N ALA A 35 -9.24 12.42 12.40
CA ALA A 35 -9.62 12.47 13.82
C ALA A 35 -9.83 11.07 14.44
N LEU A 36 -10.39 10.12 13.68
CA LEU A 36 -10.51 8.72 14.12
C LEU A 36 -9.14 8.09 14.40
N GLN A 37 -8.17 8.27 13.51
CA GLN A 37 -6.82 7.76 13.66
C GLN A 37 -6.10 8.42 14.85
N GLU A 38 -6.24 9.74 15.00
CA GLU A 38 -5.71 10.48 16.16
C GLU A 38 -6.32 10.01 17.48
N GLN A 39 -7.64 9.77 17.51
CA GLN A 39 -8.34 9.27 18.68
C GLN A 39 -7.94 7.84 19.03
N ALA A 40 -7.69 6.99 18.05
CA ALA A 40 -7.12 5.66 18.28
C ALA A 40 -5.70 5.75 18.85
N GLY A 41 -4.97 6.84 18.61
CA GLY A 41 -3.65 7.11 19.16
C GLY A 41 -2.49 6.67 18.26
N VAL A 42 -2.73 6.38 16.96
CA VAL A 42 -1.64 6.00 16.03
C VAL A 42 -0.66 7.16 15.82
N ASP A 43 0.62 6.82 15.63
CA ASP A 43 1.70 7.80 15.50
C ASP A 43 1.77 8.42 14.09
N VAL A 44 1.34 7.66 13.08
CA VAL A 44 1.40 8.03 11.66
C VAL A 44 -0.01 8.04 11.07
N ILE A 45 -0.39 9.15 10.47
CA ILE A 45 -1.73 9.41 9.92
C ILE A 45 -1.72 9.28 8.40
N THR A 46 -2.82 8.83 7.84
CA THR A 46 -3.10 8.86 6.39
C THR A 46 -4.45 9.55 6.14
N ASP A 47 -4.68 10.00 4.91
CA ASP A 47 -6.00 10.46 4.46
C ASP A 47 -7.01 9.30 4.28
N GLY A 48 -6.57 8.06 4.50
CA GLY A 48 -7.33 6.83 4.27
C GLY A 48 -7.56 6.52 2.79
N GLU A 49 -6.94 7.27 1.87
CA GLU A 49 -7.17 7.22 0.41
C GLU A 49 -8.63 7.51 0.01
N TRP A 50 -9.32 8.30 0.81
CA TRP A 50 -10.76 8.51 0.62
C TRP A 50 -11.10 9.37 -0.59
N ARG A 51 -10.13 10.09 -1.19
CA ARG A 51 -10.32 10.83 -2.43
C ARG A 51 -10.18 9.98 -3.68
N ARG A 52 -9.48 8.85 -3.59
CA ARG A 52 -9.10 8.01 -4.72
C ARG A 52 -10.23 7.06 -5.10
N LYS A 53 -10.46 6.86 -6.39
CA LYS A 53 -11.36 5.80 -6.88
C LYS A 53 -10.77 4.41 -6.62
N SER A 54 -9.46 4.28 -6.76
CA SER A 54 -8.70 3.06 -6.54
C SER A 54 -7.27 3.42 -6.18
N TYR A 55 -6.63 2.65 -5.29
CA TYR A 55 -5.22 2.86 -4.94
C TYR A 55 -4.29 2.62 -6.14
N ILE A 56 -4.60 1.63 -7.01
CA ILE A 56 -3.86 1.37 -8.25
C ILE A 56 -4.24 2.39 -9.32
N GLY A 57 -5.54 2.69 -9.45
CA GLY A 57 -6.10 3.57 -10.47
C GLY A 57 -5.69 5.04 -10.34
N VAL A 58 -5.04 5.43 -9.26
CA VAL A 58 -4.55 6.81 -9.06
C VAL A 58 -3.57 7.23 -10.16
N ILE A 59 -2.86 6.32 -10.82
CA ILE A 59 -2.00 6.64 -11.96
C ILE A 59 -2.77 7.30 -13.11
N ALA A 60 -4.04 6.94 -13.32
CA ALA A 60 -4.89 7.55 -14.34
C ALA A 60 -5.39 8.96 -13.97
N GLU A 61 -5.16 9.42 -12.74
CA GLU A 61 -5.28 10.84 -12.38
C GLU A 61 -3.97 11.60 -12.66
N LEU A 62 -2.82 10.95 -12.53
CA LEU A 62 -1.51 11.55 -12.79
C LEU A 62 -1.15 11.63 -14.28
N ALA A 63 -1.68 10.71 -15.10
CA ALA A 63 -1.33 10.58 -16.51
C ALA A 63 -2.53 10.27 -17.40
N HIS A 64 -2.45 10.75 -18.65
CA HIS A 64 -3.27 10.28 -19.78
C HIS A 64 -2.73 8.94 -20.30
N GLY A 65 -3.50 8.26 -21.15
CA GLY A 65 -3.13 6.99 -21.78
C GLY A 65 -3.96 5.81 -21.30
N PHE A 66 -4.91 6.04 -20.38
CA PHE A 66 -5.74 5.00 -19.79
C PHE A 66 -7.20 5.08 -20.23
N GLU A 67 -7.86 3.93 -20.29
CA GLU A 67 -9.32 3.83 -20.40
C GLU A 67 -9.89 2.91 -19.29
N LEU A 68 -11.16 3.14 -18.97
CA LEU A 68 -11.93 2.23 -18.13
C LEU A 68 -12.46 1.09 -18.98
N SER A 69 -12.24 -0.14 -18.54
CA SER A 69 -12.65 -1.37 -19.22
C SER A 69 -13.29 -2.34 -18.23
N THR A 70 -13.64 -3.53 -18.70
CA THR A 70 -14.16 -4.61 -17.87
C THR A 70 -13.23 -5.81 -17.99
N ASN A 71 -12.85 -6.38 -16.85
CA ASN A 71 -12.06 -7.60 -16.82
C ASN A 71 -12.89 -8.78 -17.37
N PRO A 72 -12.47 -9.44 -18.45
CA PRO A 72 -13.24 -10.52 -19.04
C PRO A 72 -13.37 -11.77 -18.14
N ALA A 73 -12.47 -11.93 -17.17
CA ALA A 73 -12.47 -13.11 -16.28
C ALA A 73 -13.51 -13.01 -15.17
N ASP A 74 -13.77 -11.81 -14.62
CA ASP A 74 -14.62 -11.64 -13.43
C ASP A 74 -15.66 -10.52 -13.56
N GLY A 75 -15.71 -9.82 -14.69
CA GLY A 75 -16.66 -8.74 -14.97
C GLY A 75 -16.42 -7.45 -14.18
N ARG A 76 -15.32 -7.33 -13.44
CA ARG A 76 -15.02 -6.14 -12.63
C ARG A 76 -14.46 -4.99 -13.47
N PRO A 77 -14.74 -3.73 -13.07
CA PRO A 77 -14.08 -2.58 -13.70
C PRO A 77 -12.56 -2.68 -13.55
N MET A 78 -11.86 -2.43 -14.65
CA MET A 78 -10.41 -2.35 -14.70
C MET A 78 -9.95 -1.12 -15.48
N THR A 79 -8.86 -0.52 -15.07
CA THR A 79 -8.17 0.52 -15.83
C THR A 79 -7.12 -0.15 -16.71
N VAL A 80 -7.11 0.16 -18.01
CA VAL A 80 -6.17 -0.42 -18.98
C VAL A 80 -5.41 0.69 -19.68
N VAL A 81 -4.10 0.52 -19.85
CA VAL A 81 -3.30 1.42 -20.68
C VAL A 81 -3.57 1.11 -22.16
N VAL A 82 -3.91 2.15 -22.93
CA VAL A 82 -4.28 2.03 -24.36
C VAL A 82 -3.52 2.99 -25.27
N ASP A 83 -2.84 3.98 -24.68
CA ASP A 83 -2.02 4.96 -25.40
C ASP A 83 -0.75 5.28 -24.61
N LYS A 84 0.20 5.95 -25.24
CA LYS A 84 1.42 6.43 -24.58
C LYS A 84 1.10 7.35 -23.43
N LEU A 85 1.80 7.13 -22.30
CA LEU A 85 1.60 7.96 -21.12
C LEU A 85 2.07 9.40 -21.36
N SER A 86 1.28 10.35 -20.86
CA SER A 86 1.67 11.76 -20.79
C SER A 86 1.10 12.39 -19.51
N PRO A 87 1.76 13.39 -18.91
CA PRO A 87 1.29 14.04 -17.68
C PRO A 87 -0.13 14.60 -17.84
N LYS A 88 -0.99 14.39 -16.82
CA LYS A 88 -2.37 14.88 -16.78
C LYS A 88 -2.55 15.89 -15.64
N ASP A 89 -2.37 15.45 -14.40
CA ASP A 89 -2.53 16.28 -13.19
C ASP A 89 -1.45 15.92 -12.15
N PRO A 90 -0.19 16.31 -12.39
CA PRO A 90 0.88 16.11 -11.43
C PRO A 90 0.55 16.79 -10.09
N GLY A 91 0.93 16.16 -8.97
CA GLY A 91 0.64 16.64 -7.63
C GLY A 91 -0.77 16.29 -7.15
N PHE A 92 -1.50 15.40 -7.83
CA PHE A 92 -2.81 14.95 -7.36
C PHE A 92 -2.71 14.36 -5.94
N ILE A 93 -1.73 13.48 -5.69
CA ILE A 93 -1.52 12.87 -4.37
C ILE A 93 -0.86 13.88 -3.40
N ALA A 94 0.03 14.74 -3.89
CA ALA A 94 0.66 15.77 -3.08
C ALA A 94 -0.39 16.71 -2.43
N ARG A 95 -1.45 17.08 -3.16
CA ARG A 95 -2.56 17.87 -2.61
C ARG A 95 -3.35 17.16 -1.50
N GLU A 96 -3.41 15.82 -1.52
CA GLU A 96 -3.98 15.04 -0.41
C GLU A 96 -3.16 15.26 0.86
N ILE A 97 -1.83 15.25 0.75
CA ILE A 97 -0.89 15.46 1.86
C ILE A 97 -0.95 16.89 2.38
N GLU A 98 -0.93 17.90 1.50
CA GLU A 98 -1.08 19.32 1.88
C GLU A 98 -2.36 19.54 2.71
N PHE A 99 -3.46 18.92 2.31
CA PHE A 99 -4.71 19.00 3.08
C PHE A 99 -4.58 18.34 4.45
N VAL A 100 -4.03 17.13 4.54
CA VAL A 100 -3.84 16.43 5.82
C VAL A 100 -2.92 17.23 6.74
N GLN A 101 -1.82 17.78 6.25
CA GLN A 101 -0.94 18.66 7.02
C GLN A 101 -1.65 19.88 7.64
N SER A 102 -2.66 20.41 6.93
CA SER A 102 -3.43 21.56 7.44
C SER A 102 -4.33 21.22 8.64
N ILE A 103 -4.49 19.94 8.98
CA ILE A 103 -5.47 19.47 9.98
C ILE A 103 -4.90 18.54 11.06
N THR A 104 -3.62 18.15 10.97
CA THR A 104 -2.95 17.32 11.99
C THR A 104 -1.52 17.81 12.22
N THR A 105 -0.98 17.49 13.40
CA THR A 105 0.44 17.66 13.74
C THR A 105 1.19 16.32 13.83
N ARG A 106 0.51 15.22 13.54
CA ARG A 106 1.10 13.88 13.50
C ARG A 106 1.93 13.71 12.23
N LYS A 107 2.82 12.72 12.23
CA LYS A 107 3.51 12.30 11.00
C LYS A 107 2.50 11.81 9.95
N ILE A 108 2.77 12.13 8.69
CA ILE A 108 1.88 11.82 7.58
C ILE A 108 2.56 10.85 6.63
N LYS A 109 1.82 9.78 6.27
CA LYS A 109 2.24 8.81 5.27
C LYS A 109 1.41 8.97 3.99
N ALA A 110 2.10 9.13 2.85
CA ALA A 110 1.55 9.02 1.51
C ALA A 110 1.77 7.60 0.95
N THR A 111 0.90 7.17 0.05
CA THR A 111 0.99 5.86 -0.63
C THR A 111 0.95 6.03 -2.14
N LEU A 112 1.75 5.23 -2.86
CA LEU A 112 1.80 5.14 -4.32
C LEU A 112 1.87 3.68 -4.76
N PRO A 113 1.23 3.29 -5.87
CA PRO A 113 1.42 1.96 -6.44
C PRO A 113 2.82 1.83 -7.05
N SER A 114 3.45 0.65 -6.97
CA SER A 114 4.69 0.37 -7.68
C SER A 114 4.48 0.30 -9.20
N PRO A 115 5.48 0.67 -10.03
CA PRO A 115 5.38 0.51 -11.48
C PRO A 115 5.15 -0.94 -11.91
N ALA A 116 5.79 -1.90 -11.24
CA ALA A 116 5.62 -3.33 -11.54
C ALA A 116 4.18 -3.81 -11.30
N LEU A 117 3.55 -3.36 -10.20
CA LEU A 117 2.13 -3.61 -9.93
C LEU A 117 1.24 -3.02 -11.03
N LEU A 118 1.54 -1.81 -11.51
CA LEU A 118 0.78 -1.19 -12.60
C LEU A 118 0.89 -2.02 -13.89
N GLY A 119 2.09 -2.52 -14.22
CA GLY A 119 2.31 -3.40 -15.37
C GLY A 119 1.44 -4.65 -15.32
N GLU A 120 1.40 -5.30 -14.16
CA GLU A 120 0.61 -6.52 -13.95
C GLU A 120 -0.91 -6.27 -14.01
N ARG A 121 -1.36 -5.09 -13.59
CA ARG A 121 -2.78 -4.81 -13.42
C ARG A 121 -3.42 -4.01 -14.55
N MET A 122 -2.64 -3.29 -15.36
CA MET A 122 -3.16 -2.33 -16.33
C MET A 122 -2.68 -2.58 -17.76
N TRP A 123 -1.66 -3.41 -17.97
CA TRP A 123 -1.27 -3.81 -19.30
C TRP A 123 -2.05 -5.06 -19.73
N HIS A 124 -2.65 -5.01 -20.91
CA HIS A 124 -3.42 -6.13 -21.49
C HIS A 124 -2.97 -6.38 -22.93
N PRO A 125 -2.57 -7.61 -23.30
CA PRO A 125 -1.96 -7.90 -24.60
C PRO A 125 -2.80 -7.44 -25.81
N GLU A 126 -4.13 -7.56 -25.74
CA GLU A 126 -5.01 -7.19 -26.85
C GLU A 126 -5.28 -5.67 -26.95
N LYS A 127 -5.21 -4.95 -25.83
CA LYS A 127 -5.58 -3.53 -25.77
C LYS A 127 -4.37 -2.61 -25.70
N SER A 128 -3.34 -3.04 -25.04
CA SER A 128 -2.16 -2.22 -24.72
C SER A 128 -1.05 -2.33 -25.77
N SER A 129 -0.99 -3.45 -26.51
CA SER A 129 0.14 -3.78 -27.40
C SER A 129 0.37 -2.79 -28.53
N GLN A 130 -0.64 -2.00 -28.94
CA GLN A 130 -0.48 -0.98 -29.95
C GLN A 130 0.37 0.20 -29.41
N ALA A 131 0.13 0.61 -28.17
CA ALA A 131 0.89 1.68 -27.52
C ALA A 131 2.20 1.16 -26.89
N TYR A 132 2.12 -0.01 -26.27
CA TYR A 132 3.21 -0.68 -25.56
C TYR A 132 3.28 -2.16 -25.98
N PRO A 133 4.07 -2.50 -27.01
CA PRO A 133 4.23 -3.90 -27.45
C PRO A 133 4.71 -4.83 -26.35
N ASP A 134 5.50 -4.28 -25.42
CA ASP A 134 5.99 -4.97 -24.23
C ASP A 134 5.45 -4.30 -22.95
N ARG A 135 5.06 -5.14 -21.99
CA ARG A 135 4.61 -4.71 -20.67
C ARG A 135 5.68 -3.92 -19.92
N ASP A 136 6.94 -4.35 -20.03
CA ASP A 136 8.06 -3.70 -19.36
C ASP A 136 8.31 -2.27 -19.84
N ASP A 137 8.02 -1.99 -21.11
CA ASP A 137 8.12 -0.63 -21.65
C ASP A 137 7.06 0.30 -21.02
N PHE A 138 5.85 -0.19 -20.82
CA PHE A 138 4.83 0.53 -20.06
C PHE A 138 5.25 0.77 -18.61
N VAL A 139 5.78 -0.26 -17.95
CA VAL A 139 6.29 -0.15 -16.57
C VAL A 139 7.38 0.92 -16.47
N ARG A 140 8.33 0.95 -17.43
CA ARG A 140 9.39 1.98 -17.46
C ARG A 140 8.83 3.38 -17.67
N ASP A 141 7.79 3.53 -18.50
CA ASP A 141 7.15 4.84 -18.73
C ASP A 141 6.35 5.34 -17.51
N CYS A 142 5.94 4.45 -16.59
CA CYS A 142 5.35 4.84 -15.30
C CYS A 142 6.39 5.48 -14.35
N VAL A 143 7.66 5.09 -14.44
CA VAL A 143 8.72 5.53 -13.50
C VAL A 143 8.85 7.07 -13.45
N PRO A 144 9.04 7.80 -14.54
CA PRO A 144 9.21 9.26 -14.48
C PRO A 144 7.96 9.98 -13.94
N ILE A 145 6.75 9.44 -14.18
CA ILE A 145 5.49 10.01 -13.68
C ILE A 145 5.41 9.87 -12.17
N LEU A 146 5.64 8.65 -11.66
CA LEU A 146 5.61 8.38 -10.22
C LEU A 146 6.77 9.06 -9.48
N ARG A 147 7.95 9.12 -10.09
CA ARG A 147 9.09 9.87 -9.54
C ARG A 147 8.76 11.34 -9.36
N HIS A 148 8.15 11.96 -10.37
CA HIS A 148 7.74 13.36 -10.26
C HIS A 148 6.72 13.57 -9.14
N GLU A 149 5.77 12.64 -8.97
CA GLU A 149 4.82 12.70 -7.85
C GLU A 149 5.51 12.52 -6.50
N VAL A 150 6.53 11.65 -6.39
CA VAL A 150 7.37 11.52 -5.18
C VAL A 150 8.06 12.85 -4.85
N GLU A 151 8.63 13.54 -5.84
CA GLU A 151 9.26 14.86 -5.64
C GLU A 151 8.25 15.91 -5.12
N LEU A 152 7.04 15.90 -5.66
CA LEU A 152 5.96 16.76 -5.20
C LEU A 152 5.45 16.39 -3.79
N LEU A 153 5.40 15.11 -3.44
CA LEU A 153 5.05 14.65 -2.09
C LEU A 153 6.08 15.09 -1.04
N ILE A 154 7.37 15.04 -1.38
CA ILE A 154 8.44 15.57 -0.53
C ILE A 154 8.27 17.07 -0.34
N ALA A 155 7.99 17.80 -1.41
CA ALA A 155 7.75 19.25 -1.36
C ALA A 155 6.50 19.61 -0.55
N ALA A 156 5.46 18.77 -0.60
CA ALA A 156 4.24 18.88 0.21
C ALA A 156 4.45 18.49 1.67
N GLY A 157 5.63 17.94 2.04
CA GLY A 157 6.00 17.63 3.41
C GLY A 157 5.50 16.27 3.92
N ALA A 158 5.35 15.29 3.07
CA ALA A 158 5.12 13.90 3.50
C ALA A 158 6.31 13.40 4.33
N ASP A 159 6.05 12.88 5.54
CA ASP A 159 7.09 12.31 6.40
C ASP A 159 7.53 10.93 5.89
N ILE A 160 6.56 10.15 5.40
CA ILE A 160 6.77 8.79 4.89
C ILE A 160 6.11 8.68 3.52
N ILE A 161 6.83 8.15 2.54
CA ILE A 161 6.30 7.82 1.22
C ILE A 161 6.41 6.30 1.03
N GLN A 162 5.26 5.63 0.99
CA GLN A 162 5.16 4.19 0.87
C GLN A 162 4.84 3.79 -0.57
N ILE A 163 5.65 2.91 -1.13
CA ILE A 163 5.41 2.27 -2.41
C ILE A 163 4.73 0.93 -2.16
N ASP A 164 3.50 0.78 -2.64
CA ASP A 164 2.74 -0.45 -2.51
C ASP A 164 3.13 -1.42 -3.62
N ASP A 165 3.86 -2.47 -3.27
CA ASP A 165 4.30 -3.50 -4.21
C ASP A 165 3.86 -4.92 -3.80
N PRO A 166 2.56 -5.21 -3.81
CA PRO A 166 2.09 -6.57 -3.62
C PRO A 166 2.54 -7.50 -4.75
N HIS A 167 2.92 -6.98 -5.94
CA HIS A 167 3.41 -7.80 -7.03
C HIS A 167 4.76 -8.42 -6.70
N LEU A 168 5.74 -7.64 -6.22
CA LEU A 168 7.01 -8.18 -5.74
C LEU A 168 6.81 -9.22 -4.63
N CYS A 169 5.88 -8.95 -3.70
CA CYS A 169 5.56 -9.90 -2.64
C CYS A 169 5.07 -11.25 -3.15
N LEU A 170 4.33 -11.30 -4.27
CA LEU A 170 3.80 -12.54 -4.80
C LEU A 170 4.87 -13.49 -5.33
N PHE A 171 6.09 -13.02 -5.61
CA PHE A 171 7.20 -13.90 -6.01
C PHE A 171 7.68 -14.84 -4.89
N VAL A 172 7.14 -14.76 -3.68
CA VAL A 172 7.33 -15.78 -2.64
C VAL A 172 6.60 -17.08 -2.98
N ASP A 173 5.54 -17.03 -3.81
CA ASP A 173 4.66 -18.15 -4.12
C ASP A 173 5.17 -18.93 -5.33
N PRO A 174 5.44 -20.25 -5.20
CA PRO A 174 5.89 -21.09 -6.30
C PRO A 174 4.91 -21.12 -7.50
N GLU A 175 3.61 -21.02 -7.26
CA GLU A 175 2.62 -20.99 -8.34
C GLU A 175 2.73 -19.71 -9.16
N VAL A 176 2.91 -18.54 -8.49
CA VAL A 176 3.15 -17.27 -9.16
C VAL A 176 4.45 -17.32 -9.97
N ARG A 177 5.53 -17.83 -9.37
CA ARG A 177 6.83 -17.96 -10.03
C ARG A 177 6.76 -18.82 -11.29
N SER A 178 5.94 -19.87 -11.29
CA SER A 178 5.78 -20.77 -12.44
C SER A 178 5.18 -20.11 -13.69
N ASN A 179 4.60 -18.90 -13.56
CA ASN A 179 4.07 -18.13 -14.69
C ASN A 179 5.13 -17.29 -15.42
N TYR A 180 6.38 -17.30 -14.95
CA TYR A 180 7.49 -16.54 -15.52
C TYR A 180 8.60 -17.47 -16.01
N ASP A 181 9.15 -17.20 -17.17
CA ASP A 181 10.33 -17.91 -17.70
C ASP A 181 11.55 -17.73 -16.79
N ASP A 182 11.72 -16.54 -16.24
CA ASP A 182 12.75 -16.17 -15.27
C ASP A 182 12.15 -15.32 -14.14
N PRO A 183 11.64 -15.95 -13.08
CA PRO A 183 10.97 -15.24 -11.98
C PRO A 183 11.93 -14.38 -11.15
N ASP A 184 13.22 -14.74 -11.07
CA ASP A 184 14.19 -13.94 -10.34
C ASP A 184 14.47 -12.63 -11.08
N ARG A 185 14.62 -12.70 -12.40
CA ARG A 185 14.75 -11.49 -13.22
C ARG A 185 13.51 -10.61 -13.16
N ALA A 186 12.32 -11.18 -13.12
CA ALA A 186 11.09 -10.40 -13.00
C ALA A 186 11.00 -9.70 -11.63
N ALA A 187 11.40 -10.38 -10.56
CA ALA A 187 11.50 -9.77 -9.23
C ALA A 187 12.60 -8.70 -9.16
N ASP A 188 13.75 -8.91 -9.83
CA ASP A 188 14.82 -7.93 -9.96
C ASP A 188 14.36 -6.67 -10.68
N PHE A 189 13.57 -6.83 -11.74
CA PHE A 189 12.99 -5.71 -12.47
C PHE A 189 12.01 -4.90 -11.60
N ALA A 190 11.19 -5.56 -10.76
CA ALA A 190 10.34 -4.86 -9.81
C ALA A 190 11.16 -3.98 -8.83
N VAL A 191 12.29 -4.49 -8.32
CA VAL A 191 13.22 -3.72 -7.48
C VAL A 191 13.84 -2.54 -8.25
N GLU A 192 14.28 -2.78 -9.49
CA GLU A 192 14.86 -1.73 -10.35
C GLU A 192 13.92 -0.55 -10.51
N VAL A 193 12.66 -0.80 -10.85
CA VAL A 193 11.69 0.27 -11.11
C VAL A 193 11.24 0.98 -9.83
N VAL A 194 11.12 0.28 -8.69
CA VAL A 194 10.88 0.93 -7.39
C VAL A 194 12.05 1.83 -7.02
N ASN A 195 13.28 1.35 -7.12
CA ASN A 195 14.46 2.17 -6.88
C ASN A 195 14.52 3.37 -7.83
N GLY A 196 14.07 3.22 -9.07
CA GLY A 196 14.03 4.29 -10.06
C GLY A 196 13.12 5.46 -9.69
N ILE A 197 12.05 5.23 -8.91
CA ILE A 197 11.15 6.31 -8.48
C ILE A 197 11.63 7.04 -7.22
N ILE A 198 12.48 6.43 -6.40
CA ILE A 198 12.89 6.98 -5.09
C ILE A 198 14.35 7.45 -5.04
N ASP A 199 15.24 6.85 -5.82
CA ASP A 199 16.68 7.10 -5.72
C ASP A 199 17.05 8.56 -6.05
N GLY A 200 17.68 9.24 -5.09
CA GLY A 200 18.13 10.62 -5.24
C GLY A 200 17.03 11.69 -5.27
N THR A 201 15.78 11.38 -4.86
CA THR A 201 14.66 12.33 -4.86
C THR A 201 14.63 13.26 -3.65
N GLY A 202 15.28 12.92 -2.52
CA GLY A 202 15.28 13.78 -1.32
C GLY A 202 15.34 13.01 -0.01
N THR A 203 14.83 13.63 1.08
CA THR A 203 15.05 13.19 2.46
C THR A 203 13.80 12.63 3.17
N ALA A 204 12.71 12.32 2.46
CA ALA A 204 11.58 11.62 3.06
C ALA A 204 11.98 10.18 3.45
N LYS A 205 11.32 9.61 4.47
CA LYS A 205 11.45 8.19 4.77
C LYS A 205 10.71 7.39 3.70
N PHE A 206 11.40 6.54 2.98
CA PHE A 206 10.80 5.66 1.99
C PHE A 206 10.43 4.31 2.59
N ALA A 207 9.24 3.82 2.24
CA ALA A 207 8.76 2.51 2.66
C ALA A 207 8.30 1.69 1.44
N ALA A 208 8.42 0.36 1.53
CA ALA A 208 7.76 -0.57 0.61
C ALA A 208 6.76 -1.44 1.38
N HIS A 209 5.56 -1.60 0.83
CA HIS A 209 4.53 -2.45 1.40
C HIS A 209 4.38 -3.74 0.59
N LEU A 210 4.57 -4.86 1.27
CA LEU A 210 4.59 -6.20 0.73
C LEU A 210 3.39 -6.98 1.28
N CYS A 211 2.38 -7.22 0.45
CA CYS A 211 1.11 -7.85 0.82
C CYS A 211 0.83 -9.07 -0.05
N ARG A 212 0.39 -10.17 0.58
CA ARG A 212 -0.05 -11.40 -0.11
C ARG A 212 -1.53 -11.38 -0.48
N ARG A 213 -2.08 -10.22 -0.84
CA ARG A 213 -3.50 -10.03 -1.15
C ARG A 213 -4.42 -10.42 0.02
N ALA A 214 -4.26 -9.79 1.17
CA ALA A 214 -5.13 -9.98 2.34
C ALA A 214 -6.63 -9.91 2.00
N GLY A 215 -7.03 -9.06 1.04
CA GLY A 215 -8.39 -9.00 0.53
C GLY A 215 -8.88 -10.30 -0.13
N GLY A 216 -8.01 -11.09 -0.74
CA GLY A 216 -8.34 -12.43 -1.24
C GLY A 216 -8.71 -13.37 -0.10
N ARG A 217 -7.91 -13.39 0.97
CA ARG A 217 -8.21 -14.17 2.18
C ARG A 217 -9.57 -13.80 2.78
N ALA A 218 -9.86 -12.52 2.88
CA ALA A 218 -11.13 -12.02 3.41
C ALA A 218 -12.34 -12.50 2.59
N ARG A 219 -12.14 -12.78 1.28
CA ARG A 219 -13.16 -13.37 0.41
C ARG A 219 -13.19 -14.90 0.39
N GLY A 220 -12.32 -15.56 1.18
CA GLY A 220 -12.21 -17.01 1.20
C GLY A 220 -11.40 -17.61 0.03
N GLU A 221 -10.66 -16.79 -0.69
CA GLU A 221 -9.73 -17.26 -1.72
C GLU A 221 -8.52 -17.94 -1.06
N VAL A 222 -7.90 -18.89 -1.77
CA VAL A 222 -6.64 -19.50 -1.31
C VAL A 222 -5.57 -18.40 -1.29
N GLY A 223 -4.99 -18.15 -0.12
CA GLY A 223 -3.92 -17.16 0.03
C GLY A 223 -2.61 -17.66 -0.59
N HIS A 224 -1.82 -16.71 -1.09
CA HIS A 224 -0.47 -17.00 -1.56
C HIS A 224 0.41 -17.51 -0.41
N GLN A 225 1.23 -18.52 -0.71
CA GLN A 225 2.07 -19.22 0.25
C GLN A 225 3.54 -18.99 -0.07
N GLY A 226 4.38 -18.98 0.96
CA GLY A 226 5.83 -18.88 0.82
C GLY A 226 6.44 -17.84 1.76
N GLY A 227 7.59 -18.16 2.32
CA GLY A 227 8.37 -17.25 3.16
C GLY A 227 9.07 -16.16 2.33
N PHE A 228 9.40 -15.05 2.99
CA PHE A 228 10.14 -13.95 2.36
C PHE A 228 11.60 -14.30 2.01
N ASP A 229 12.12 -15.44 2.49
CA ASP A 229 13.45 -15.95 2.16
C ASP A 229 13.68 -16.10 0.66
N VAL A 230 12.61 -16.43 -0.10
CA VAL A 230 12.66 -16.59 -1.56
C VAL A 230 13.03 -15.29 -2.29
N ILE A 231 12.65 -14.13 -1.76
CA ILE A 231 12.91 -12.80 -2.33
C ILE A 231 13.83 -11.95 -1.45
N LEU A 232 14.56 -12.56 -0.54
CA LEU A 232 15.40 -11.86 0.43
C LEU A 232 16.47 -10.96 -0.21
N ASP A 233 17.09 -11.43 -1.30
CA ASP A 233 18.07 -10.65 -2.04
C ASP A 233 17.45 -9.40 -2.66
N GLN A 234 16.24 -9.52 -3.22
CA GLN A 234 15.46 -8.42 -3.75
C GLN A 234 15.11 -7.39 -2.66
N LEU A 235 14.64 -7.86 -1.50
CA LEU A 235 14.31 -6.98 -0.38
C LEU A 235 15.53 -6.20 0.13
N ASN A 236 16.68 -6.83 0.18
CA ASN A 236 17.93 -6.18 0.59
C ASN A 236 18.46 -5.17 -0.43
N ARG A 237 18.04 -5.23 -1.70
CA ARG A 237 18.41 -4.28 -2.77
C ARG A 237 17.43 -3.11 -2.94
N LEU A 238 16.25 -3.15 -2.32
CA LEU A 238 15.34 -2.01 -2.28
C LEU A 238 16.01 -0.84 -1.54
N LYS A 239 15.97 0.35 -2.14
CA LYS A 239 16.53 1.58 -1.54
C LYS A 239 15.50 2.28 -0.64
N VAL A 240 14.86 1.51 0.23
CA VAL A 240 13.90 2.01 1.22
C VAL A 240 14.46 1.94 2.62
N ASP A 241 13.87 2.70 3.53
CA ASP A 241 14.20 2.75 4.96
C ASP A 241 13.33 1.81 5.78
N HIS A 242 12.19 1.38 5.22
CA HIS A 242 11.16 0.65 5.95
C HIS A 242 10.49 -0.39 5.03
N LEU A 243 10.27 -1.60 5.55
CA LEU A 243 9.49 -2.65 4.89
C LEU A 243 8.25 -2.98 5.72
N THR A 244 7.05 -2.73 5.19
CA THR A 244 5.80 -3.22 5.77
C THR A 244 5.51 -4.61 5.23
N MET A 245 5.53 -5.62 6.11
CA MET A 245 5.48 -7.04 5.75
C MET A 245 4.35 -7.75 6.50
N GLU A 246 3.64 -8.66 5.83
CA GLU A 246 2.53 -9.43 6.40
C GLU A 246 3.03 -10.63 7.21
N PHE A 247 2.57 -10.79 8.49
CA PHE A 247 2.97 -11.89 9.37
C PHE A 247 1.83 -12.50 10.22
N THR A 248 0.56 -12.12 10.00
CA THR A 248 -0.54 -12.69 10.82
C THR A 248 -0.95 -14.11 10.42
N THR A 249 -0.43 -14.63 9.32
CA THR A 249 -0.78 -15.96 8.82
C THR A 249 0.42 -16.91 8.82
N PRO A 250 0.22 -18.21 9.08
CA PRO A 250 1.30 -19.20 8.98
C PRO A 250 1.95 -19.27 7.59
N GLY A 251 1.21 -18.93 6.54
CA GLY A 251 1.72 -18.88 5.15
C GLY A 251 2.73 -17.76 4.91
N ALA A 252 2.87 -16.82 5.84
CA ALA A 252 3.85 -15.74 5.77
C ALA A 252 5.30 -16.20 6.01
N GLY A 253 5.49 -17.42 6.53
CA GLY A 253 6.79 -17.91 6.95
C GLY A 253 7.16 -17.48 8.37
N ASP A 254 8.37 -17.79 8.76
CA ASP A 254 8.87 -17.57 10.11
C ASP A 254 9.56 -16.20 10.24
N PHE A 255 9.65 -15.67 11.46
CA PHE A 255 10.30 -14.40 11.76
C PHE A 255 11.82 -14.43 11.59
N GLU A 256 12.45 -15.61 11.53
CA GLU A 256 13.87 -15.81 11.34
C GLU A 256 14.41 -15.13 10.07
N VAL A 257 13.58 -14.97 9.05
CA VAL A 257 13.95 -14.25 7.82
C VAL A 257 14.38 -12.81 8.10
N LEU A 258 13.83 -12.17 9.13
CA LEU A 258 14.12 -10.80 9.52
C LEU A 258 15.59 -10.57 9.92
N GLN A 259 16.28 -11.62 10.43
CA GLN A 259 17.72 -11.55 10.76
C GLN A 259 18.61 -11.32 9.54
N ASN A 260 18.13 -11.72 8.36
CA ASN A 260 18.86 -11.66 7.11
C ASN A 260 18.59 -10.38 6.30
N LEU A 261 17.69 -9.53 6.77
CA LEU A 261 17.44 -8.21 6.20
C LEU A 261 18.52 -7.21 6.67
N ARG A 262 18.83 -6.23 5.82
CA ARG A 262 19.75 -5.14 6.16
C ARG A 262 19.44 -4.57 7.54
N LYS A 263 20.46 -4.29 8.34
CA LYS A 263 20.31 -3.83 9.74
C LYS A 263 19.77 -2.40 9.86
N ASP A 264 19.90 -1.62 8.80
CA ASP A 264 19.40 -0.25 8.70
C ASP A 264 17.91 -0.17 8.31
N LEU A 265 17.29 -1.30 7.92
CA LEU A 265 15.86 -1.36 7.64
C LEU A 265 15.03 -1.40 8.93
N GLU A 266 14.05 -0.52 9.03
CA GLU A 266 12.94 -0.67 9.94
C GLU A 266 11.92 -1.68 9.37
N ILE A 267 11.33 -2.46 10.25
CA ILE A 267 10.35 -3.50 9.90
C ILE A 267 8.97 -3.09 10.40
N GLY A 268 8.09 -2.73 9.48
CA GLY A 268 6.67 -2.62 9.72
C GLY A 268 6.07 -4.00 9.82
N LEU A 269 6.01 -4.51 11.04
CA LEU A 269 5.51 -5.85 11.30
C LEU A 269 4.01 -5.87 11.15
N GLY A 270 3.50 -6.56 10.13
CA GLY A 270 2.08 -6.87 9.98
C GLY A 270 1.64 -7.79 11.12
N CYS A 271 1.17 -7.19 12.20
CA CYS A 271 0.82 -7.91 13.43
C CYS A 271 -0.68 -7.84 13.77
N VAL A 272 -1.46 -7.10 12.99
CA VAL A 272 -2.92 -6.99 13.12
C VAL A 272 -3.60 -7.65 11.92
N ASP A 273 -4.43 -8.65 12.16
CA ASP A 273 -5.21 -9.33 11.11
C ASP A 273 -6.30 -8.39 10.55
N VAL A 274 -6.27 -8.17 9.23
CA VAL A 274 -7.24 -7.31 8.54
C VAL A 274 -8.47 -8.08 8.02
N THR A 275 -8.61 -9.36 8.36
CA THR A 275 -9.80 -10.13 8.00
C THR A 275 -11.03 -9.59 8.74
N PRO A 276 -12.15 -9.28 8.06
CA PRO A 276 -13.38 -8.84 8.72
C PRO A 276 -13.87 -9.86 9.76
N GLY A 277 -14.29 -9.34 10.92
CA GLY A 277 -14.77 -10.15 12.04
C GLY A 277 -13.68 -10.81 12.88
N ARG A 278 -12.40 -10.56 12.59
CA ARG A 278 -11.26 -11.03 13.39
C ARG A 278 -10.59 -9.85 14.08
N ILE A 279 -10.90 -9.64 15.35
CA ILE A 279 -10.32 -8.58 16.17
C ILE A 279 -9.32 -9.21 17.13
N ASP A 280 -8.03 -9.05 16.85
CA ASP A 280 -6.97 -9.50 17.72
C ASP A 280 -6.94 -8.69 19.02
N SER A 281 -6.74 -9.35 20.16
CA SER A 281 -6.52 -8.67 21.44
C SER A 281 -5.15 -7.97 21.45
N PRO A 282 -4.96 -6.91 22.25
CA PRO A 282 -3.64 -6.29 22.42
C PRO A 282 -2.55 -7.28 22.82
N GLU A 283 -2.87 -8.31 23.60
CA GLU A 283 -1.89 -9.34 23.99
C GLU A 283 -1.51 -10.23 22.80
N THR A 284 -2.47 -10.64 21.98
CA THR A 284 -2.20 -11.42 20.75
C THR A 284 -1.28 -10.64 19.80
N ILE A 285 -1.50 -9.33 19.65
CA ILE A 285 -0.65 -8.46 18.85
C ILE A 285 0.75 -8.36 19.47
N ALA A 286 0.83 -8.13 20.79
CA ALA A 286 2.10 -8.03 21.51
C ALA A 286 2.92 -9.33 21.43
N ASP A 287 2.28 -10.49 21.51
CA ASP A 287 2.97 -11.78 21.38
C ASP A 287 3.62 -11.99 20.02
N ARG A 288 2.99 -11.55 18.91
CA ARG A 288 3.60 -11.57 17.58
C ARG A 288 4.83 -10.67 17.53
N VAL A 289 4.75 -9.49 18.13
CA VAL A 289 5.89 -8.55 18.18
C VAL A 289 7.03 -9.11 19.04
N ARG A 290 6.76 -9.73 20.19
CA ARG A 290 7.78 -10.39 21.03
C ARG A 290 8.51 -11.49 20.25
N GLN A 291 7.80 -12.28 19.44
CA GLN A 291 8.43 -13.28 18.59
C GLN A 291 9.40 -12.64 17.59
N ALA A 292 9.00 -11.58 16.91
CA ALA A 292 9.90 -10.84 16.02
C ALA A 292 11.08 -10.20 16.78
N ALA A 293 10.82 -9.62 17.98
CA ALA A 293 11.84 -9.02 18.84
C ALA A 293 12.83 -10.05 19.43
N SER A 294 12.48 -11.33 19.41
CA SER A 294 13.43 -12.39 19.80
C SER A 294 14.52 -12.65 18.77
N VAL A 295 14.34 -12.17 17.52
CA VAL A 295 15.24 -12.43 16.39
C VAL A 295 15.88 -11.16 15.82
N ILE A 296 15.27 -9.98 15.99
CA ILE A 296 15.85 -8.69 15.60
C ILE A 296 15.71 -7.66 16.74
N ASP A 297 16.47 -6.57 16.64
CA ASP A 297 16.41 -5.47 17.60
C ASP A 297 14.98 -4.86 17.64
N PRO A 298 14.33 -4.78 18.83
CA PRO A 298 13.01 -4.18 18.99
C PRO A 298 12.92 -2.73 18.45
N GLU A 299 14.00 -1.94 18.51
CA GLU A 299 14.04 -0.56 17.99
C GLU A 299 13.81 -0.48 16.49
N ARG A 300 14.00 -1.59 15.76
CA ARG A 300 13.75 -1.70 14.33
C ARG A 300 12.29 -2.03 14.00
N ILE A 301 11.46 -2.37 14.99
CA ILE A 301 10.09 -2.86 14.76
C ILE A 301 9.10 -1.70 14.91
N THR A 302 8.26 -1.53 13.90
CA THR A 302 7.04 -0.73 13.98
C THR A 302 5.83 -1.65 13.82
N LEU A 303 4.73 -1.35 14.51
CA LEU A 303 3.50 -2.12 14.40
C LEU A 303 2.68 -1.62 13.22
N ASN A 304 2.12 -2.55 12.47
CA ASN A 304 1.25 -2.26 11.33
C ASN A 304 0.18 -3.35 11.19
N PRO A 305 -0.99 -3.04 10.62
CA PRO A 305 -1.85 -4.08 10.07
C PRO A 305 -1.18 -4.79 8.89
N ASP A 306 -1.55 -6.05 8.64
CA ASP A 306 -1.06 -6.83 7.49
C ASP A 306 -1.27 -6.12 6.14
N CYS A 307 -2.32 -5.33 6.05
CA CYS A 307 -2.72 -4.59 4.85
C CYS A 307 -3.60 -3.41 5.24
N GLY A 308 -4.05 -2.61 4.27
CA GLY A 308 -5.10 -1.64 4.51
C GLY A 308 -6.44 -2.31 4.85
N PHE A 309 -7.27 -1.66 5.67
CA PHE A 309 -8.58 -2.17 6.10
C PHE A 309 -9.65 -2.11 5.00
N ALA A 310 -9.33 -1.64 3.82
CA ALA A 310 -10.25 -1.56 2.68
C ALA A 310 -9.61 -2.05 1.39
N PRO A 311 -9.26 -3.35 1.31
CA PRO A 311 -8.64 -3.92 0.12
C PRO A 311 -9.60 -4.01 -1.07
N GLY A 312 -10.85 -3.61 -0.89
CA GLY A 312 -11.88 -3.56 -1.92
C GLY A 312 -12.55 -4.90 -2.22
N SER A 313 -13.49 -4.89 -3.19
CA SER A 313 -14.17 -6.10 -3.69
C SER A 313 -14.91 -6.91 -2.60
N GLY A 314 -15.53 -6.22 -1.64
CA GLY A 314 -16.31 -6.87 -0.58
C GLY A 314 -15.48 -7.39 0.60
N ALA A 315 -14.18 -7.08 0.63
CA ALA A 315 -13.28 -7.46 1.72
C ALA A 315 -13.02 -6.30 2.70
N ASP A 316 -13.74 -5.19 2.56
CA ASP A 316 -13.59 -4.03 3.44
C ASP A 316 -14.03 -4.37 4.86
N VAL A 317 -13.18 -4.05 5.83
CA VAL A 317 -13.52 -4.13 7.25
C VAL A 317 -14.56 -3.04 7.58
N PRO A 318 -15.56 -3.27 8.45
CA PRO A 318 -16.41 -2.18 8.97
C PRO A 318 -15.57 -1.09 9.64
N LEU A 319 -15.98 0.18 9.52
CA LEU A 319 -15.16 1.31 10.00
C LEU A 319 -14.96 1.29 11.52
N ASP A 320 -15.98 0.90 12.29
CA ASP A 320 -15.92 0.71 13.73
C ASP A 320 -14.99 -0.43 14.14
N GLU A 321 -15.01 -1.54 13.41
CA GLU A 321 -14.06 -2.64 13.59
C GLU A 321 -12.63 -2.20 13.28
N ALA A 322 -12.41 -1.46 12.18
CA ALA A 322 -11.09 -0.92 11.84
C ALA A 322 -10.56 0.01 12.94
N TYR A 323 -11.43 0.83 13.54
CA TYR A 323 -11.08 1.68 14.68
C TYR A 323 -10.69 0.84 15.91
N GLU A 324 -11.46 -0.20 16.24
CA GLU A 324 -11.14 -1.10 17.36
C GLU A 324 -9.79 -1.81 17.15
N LYS A 325 -9.50 -2.29 15.93
CA LYS A 325 -8.21 -2.90 15.58
C LYS A 325 -7.06 -1.91 15.81
N LEU A 326 -7.19 -0.66 15.41
CA LEU A 326 -6.18 0.38 15.67
C LEU A 326 -6.02 0.66 17.17
N CYS A 327 -7.09 0.74 17.94
CA CYS A 327 -7.00 0.91 19.40
C CYS A 327 -6.25 -0.25 20.07
N ASN A 328 -6.49 -1.48 19.62
CA ASN A 328 -5.82 -2.67 20.15
C ASN A 328 -4.33 -2.68 19.77
N GLU A 329 -3.99 -2.26 18.54
CA GLU A 329 -2.61 -2.08 18.09
C GLU A 329 -1.86 -1.05 18.93
N VAL A 330 -2.45 0.13 19.14
CA VAL A 330 -1.86 1.20 19.98
C VAL A 330 -1.69 0.74 21.42
N THR A 331 -2.65 -0.01 21.98
CA THR A 331 -2.55 -0.57 23.32
C THR A 331 -1.41 -1.58 23.43
N ALA A 332 -1.24 -2.43 22.42
CA ALA A 332 -0.12 -3.35 22.33
C ALA A 332 1.22 -2.61 22.25
N ALA A 333 1.29 -1.58 21.37
CA ALA A 333 2.49 -0.76 21.22
C ALA A 333 2.91 -0.05 22.52
N ALA A 334 1.93 0.46 23.29
CA ALA A 334 2.21 1.08 24.59
C ALA A 334 2.85 0.11 25.58
N ARG A 335 2.30 -1.12 25.69
CA ARG A 335 2.85 -2.18 26.55
C ARG A 335 4.27 -2.59 26.13
N LEU A 336 4.50 -2.75 24.82
CA LEU A 336 5.81 -3.14 24.31
C LEU A 336 6.87 -2.06 24.53
N ARG A 337 6.50 -0.78 24.44
CA ARG A 337 7.39 0.35 24.77
C ARG A 337 7.80 0.34 26.25
N GLU A 338 6.90 -0.06 27.16
CA GLU A 338 7.23 -0.23 28.59
C GLU A 338 8.12 -1.45 28.84
N GLU A 339 7.96 -2.51 28.02
CA GLU A 339 8.68 -3.78 28.16
C GLU A 339 10.11 -3.70 27.62
N PHE A 340 10.29 -3.04 26.47
CA PHE A 340 11.59 -2.98 25.77
C PHE A 340 12.41 -1.72 26.09
N GLY A 341 11.83 -0.75 26.81
CA GLY A 341 12.51 0.45 27.28
C GLY A 341 12.28 1.69 26.49
#